data_3e2789c20c299e665b10479c064a4527
#
_entry.id   3e2789c20c299e665b10479c064a4527
#
_cell.length_a   1.000
_cell.length_b   1.000
_cell.length_c   1.000
_cell.angle_alpha   90.00
_cell.angle_beta   90.00
_cell.angle_gamma   90.00
#
_symmetry.space_group_name_H-M   'P 1'
#
loop_
_entity.id
_entity.type
_entity.pdbx_description
1 polymer ?
#
loop_
_entity_poly.entity_id
_entity_poly.type
_entity_poly.pdbx_seq_one_letter_code
_entity_poly.pdbx_strand_id
1 'polypeptide(L)'
;MTYQELARVNGIKDAGQIKVGQRIFIPGATGPVPVETVAPAEPAPATPVSPEPGFETFLWPVSGTINSGFGPRGSGFHDGIDIAAPEGTPIMAIEAGEVIYSDQLRGYGNMVILRHAGGIVSVYAHNESNLVREGQSVARGEVVARVGSTGRVTGPHLHFEIRRNNTAQDPLRYLPQLCCVTASDNVSPNH
;
A
#
# COMPACT_ATOMS: atom_id res chain seq x y z
N MET A 1 12.43 7.49 13.14
CA MET A 1 11.05 8.02 13.07
C MET A 1 10.79 8.79 14.36
N THR A 2 10.33 10.02 14.25
CA THR A 2 9.95 10.85 15.40
C THR A 2 8.50 10.52 15.80
N TYR A 3 8.14 10.88 17.03
CA TYR A 3 6.74 10.79 17.50
C TYR A 3 5.77 11.56 16.58
N GLN A 4 6.20 12.73 16.09
CA GLN A 4 5.41 13.57 15.19
C GLN A 4 5.17 12.90 13.82
N GLU A 5 6.18 12.25 13.25
CA GLU A 5 6.05 11.48 12.01
C GLU A 5 5.10 10.29 12.18
N LEU A 6 5.21 9.60 13.35
CA LEU A 6 4.33 8.48 13.66
C LEU A 6 2.87 8.92 13.80
N ALA A 7 2.62 10.04 14.46
CA ALA A 7 1.28 10.60 14.61
C ALA A 7 0.69 11.02 13.25
N ARG A 8 1.48 11.67 12.39
CA ARG A 8 1.05 12.09 11.04
C ARG A 8 0.64 10.90 10.19
N VAL A 9 1.50 9.89 10.04
CA VAL A 9 1.19 8.72 9.19
C VAL A 9 -0.01 7.90 9.67
N ASN A 10 -0.42 8.09 10.93
CA ASN A 10 -1.61 7.46 11.50
C ASN A 10 -2.83 8.40 11.54
N GLY A 11 -2.72 9.63 11.03
CA GLY A 11 -3.80 10.63 11.11
C GLY A 11 -4.17 11.02 12.55
N ILE A 12 -3.23 10.87 13.49
CA ILE A 12 -3.44 11.17 14.92
C ILE A 12 -3.15 12.65 15.13
N LYS A 13 -4.21 13.45 15.30
CA LYS A 13 -4.09 14.91 15.54
C LYS A 13 -3.76 15.23 17.00
N ASP A 14 -4.13 14.36 17.93
CA ASP A 14 -3.92 14.50 19.37
C ASP A 14 -3.59 13.13 19.98
N ALA A 15 -2.42 13.04 20.61
CA ALA A 15 -1.96 11.82 21.27
C ALA A 15 -2.86 11.35 22.40
N GLY A 16 -3.57 12.27 23.04
CA GLY A 16 -4.54 11.95 24.09
C GLY A 16 -5.78 11.21 23.59
N GLN A 17 -5.97 11.14 22.27
CA GLN A 17 -7.11 10.44 21.65
C GLN A 17 -6.78 8.99 21.24
N ILE A 18 -5.57 8.51 21.48
CA ILE A 18 -5.19 7.11 21.22
C ILE A 18 -5.95 6.21 22.21
N LYS A 19 -6.75 5.29 21.69
CA LYS A 19 -7.52 4.34 22.50
C LYS A 19 -6.72 3.07 22.77
N VAL A 20 -6.92 2.47 23.95
CA VAL A 20 -6.38 1.14 24.25
C VAL A 20 -6.87 0.14 23.21
N GLY A 21 -5.94 -0.62 22.60
CA GLY A 21 -6.22 -1.54 21.49
C GLY A 21 -6.21 -0.89 20.11
N GLN A 22 -6.02 0.41 20.00
CA GLN A 22 -5.84 1.08 18.71
C GLN A 22 -4.51 0.63 18.08
N ARG A 23 -4.58 0.08 16.88
CA ARG A 23 -3.38 -0.28 16.12
C ARG A 23 -2.78 0.97 15.48
N ILE A 24 -1.48 1.13 15.64
CA ILE A 24 -0.72 2.23 15.06
C ILE A 24 0.19 1.67 13.99
N PHE A 25 0.12 2.23 12.78
CA PHE A 25 1.02 1.90 11.70
C PHE A 25 2.41 2.46 11.99
N ILE A 26 3.41 1.61 12.02
CA ILE A 26 4.82 1.98 12.15
C ILE A 26 5.51 1.57 10.84
N PRO A 27 5.81 2.50 9.94
CA PRO A 27 6.48 2.18 8.68
C PRO A 27 7.82 1.48 8.93
N GLY A 28 8.06 0.38 8.22
CA GLY A 28 9.29 -0.41 8.34
C GLY A 28 9.38 -1.32 9.58
N ALA A 29 8.32 -1.44 10.39
CA ALA A 29 8.25 -2.45 11.43
C ALA A 29 7.91 -3.81 10.80
N THR A 30 8.82 -4.76 10.90
CA THR A 30 8.61 -6.14 10.46
C THR A 30 7.90 -6.94 11.55
N GLY A 31 6.57 -6.94 11.53
CA GLY A 31 5.73 -7.69 12.45
C GLY A 31 5.15 -6.89 13.62
N PRO A 32 4.21 -7.46 14.37
CA PRO A 32 3.64 -6.81 15.54
C PRO A 32 4.72 -6.66 16.62
N VAL A 33 4.95 -5.40 17.04
CA VAL A 33 5.79 -5.14 18.22
C VAL A 33 5.01 -5.70 19.42
N PRO A 34 5.59 -6.62 20.22
CA PRO A 34 4.93 -7.12 21.41
C PRO A 34 4.78 -5.96 22.40
N VAL A 35 3.58 -5.43 22.51
CA VAL A 35 3.19 -4.64 23.67
C VAL A 35 2.69 -5.65 24.69
N GLU A 36 3.37 -5.77 25.82
CA GLU A 36 2.87 -6.55 26.95
C GLU A 36 1.51 -5.99 27.35
N THR A 37 0.44 -6.62 26.92
CA THR A 37 -0.92 -6.30 27.36
C THR A 37 -1.56 -7.54 27.89
N VAL A 38 -2.16 -7.38 29.06
CA VAL A 38 -3.10 -8.28 29.73
C VAL A 38 -3.99 -8.99 28.68
N ALA A 39 -4.03 -10.32 28.77
CA ALA A 39 -4.56 -11.27 27.81
C ALA A 39 -5.86 -10.83 27.10
N PRO A 40 -5.88 -10.89 25.78
CA PRO A 40 -7.11 -11.01 25.01
C PRO A 40 -7.32 -12.45 24.54
N ALA A 41 -8.57 -12.80 24.35
CA ALA A 41 -9.07 -14.06 23.88
C ALA A 41 -8.33 -14.57 22.60
N GLU A 42 -8.23 -15.91 22.52
CA GLU A 42 -7.58 -16.67 21.45
C GLU A 42 -7.95 -16.19 20.03
N PRO A 43 -6.99 -16.10 19.12
CA PRO A 43 -7.31 -15.90 17.71
C PRO A 43 -7.92 -17.17 17.14
N ALA A 44 -9.14 -17.05 16.64
CA ALA A 44 -9.77 -18.08 15.83
C ALA A 44 -8.89 -18.40 14.60
N PRO A 45 -8.87 -19.67 14.11
CA PRO A 45 -8.04 -20.09 13.00
C PRO A 45 -8.32 -19.23 11.75
N ALA A 46 -7.25 -18.79 11.08
CA ALA A 46 -7.32 -18.02 9.86
C ALA A 46 -7.99 -18.85 8.75
N THR A 47 -9.28 -18.70 8.62
CA THR A 47 -10.00 -19.13 7.41
C THR A 47 -9.52 -18.25 6.24
N PRO A 48 -9.31 -18.82 5.03
CA PRO A 48 -9.05 -18.00 3.86
C PRO A 48 -10.27 -17.11 3.63
N VAL A 49 -10.10 -15.80 3.90
CA VAL A 49 -11.16 -14.82 3.68
C VAL A 49 -11.31 -14.67 2.19
N SER A 50 -12.35 -15.29 1.63
CA SER A 50 -12.86 -14.93 0.30
C SER A 50 -13.16 -13.43 0.29
N PRO A 51 -12.96 -12.71 -0.83
CA PRO A 51 -13.30 -11.30 -0.90
C PRO A 51 -14.77 -11.15 -0.51
N GLU A 52 -15.02 -10.36 0.52
CA GLU A 52 -16.37 -10.01 0.97
C GLU A 52 -17.13 -9.41 -0.23
N PRO A 53 -18.38 -9.81 -0.51
CA PRO A 53 -19.17 -9.25 -1.59
C PRO A 53 -19.47 -7.78 -1.31
N GLY A 54 -18.90 -6.86 -2.12
CA GLY A 54 -19.16 -5.43 -2.02
C GLY A 54 -17.98 -4.51 -2.29
N PHE A 55 -16.76 -5.01 -2.44
CA PHE A 55 -15.65 -4.19 -2.91
C PHE A 55 -15.61 -4.25 -4.44
N GLU A 56 -15.96 -3.14 -5.09
CA GLU A 56 -15.55 -2.93 -6.47
C GLU A 56 -14.04 -3.14 -6.54
N THR A 57 -13.59 -3.90 -7.52
CA THR A 57 -12.17 -4.20 -7.71
C THR A 57 -11.41 -2.89 -7.84
N PHE A 58 -10.41 -2.65 -6.99
CA PHE A 58 -9.60 -1.44 -7.04
C PHE A 58 -8.89 -1.28 -8.40
N LEU A 59 -8.51 -0.06 -8.77
CA LEU A 59 -7.69 0.17 -9.95
C LEU A 59 -6.24 -0.25 -9.70
N TRP A 60 -5.53 -0.66 -10.74
CA TRP A 60 -4.08 -0.73 -10.68
C TRP A 60 -3.50 0.67 -10.50
N PRO A 61 -2.60 0.89 -9.52
CA PRO A 61 -2.03 2.22 -9.27
C PRO A 61 -1.08 2.68 -10.38
N VAL A 62 -0.45 1.75 -11.07
CA VAL A 62 0.49 2.00 -12.17
C VAL A 62 0.52 0.79 -13.10
N SER A 63 0.77 1.02 -14.38
CA SER A 63 1.08 -0.05 -15.34
C SER A 63 2.56 -0.41 -15.26
N GLY A 64 2.87 -1.67 -14.99
CA GLY A 64 4.26 -2.12 -14.85
C GLY A 64 4.35 -3.61 -14.56
N THR A 65 5.57 -4.08 -14.31
CA THR A 65 5.85 -5.48 -13.98
C THR A 65 6.04 -5.63 -12.48
N ILE A 66 5.40 -6.62 -11.87
CA ILE A 66 5.61 -6.92 -10.45
C ILE A 66 6.98 -7.59 -10.30
N ASN A 67 7.93 -6.85 -9.71
CA ASN A 67 9.29 -7.36 -9.46
C ASN A 67 9.39 -8.07 -8.12
N SER A 68 8.50 -7.75 -7.19
CA SER A 68 8.52 -8.34 -5.86
C SER A 68 7.13 -8.39 -5.25
N GLY A 69 6.75 -9.55 -4.75
CA GLY A 69 5.45 -9.81 -4.13
C GLY A 69 5.42 -9.49 -2.64
N PHE A 70 4.20 -9.50 -2.09
CA PHE A 70 3.91 -9.41 -0.67
C PHE A 70 4.35 -10.69 0.07
N GLY A 71 4.90 -10.55 1.28
CA GLY A 71 5.17 -11.70 2.14
C GLY A 71 6.57 -11.78 2.72
N PRO A 72 6.94 -12.95 3.30
CA PRO A 72 8.24 -13.14 3.94
C PRO A 72 9.43 -12.96 2.99
N ARG A 73 10.48 -12.28 3.45
CA ARG A 73 11.76 -12.10 2.75
C ARG A 73 12.92 -12.38 3.69
N GLY A 74 13.47 -13.58 3.66
CA GLY A 74 14.52 -13.98 4.60
C GLY A 74 14.09 -13.79 6.05
N SER A 75 14.78 -12.91 6.79
CA SER A 75 14.43 -12.54 8.17
C SER A 75 13.42 -11.39 8.28
N GLY A 76 12.96 -10.82 7.14
CA GLY A 76 12.04 -9.70 7.10
C GLY A 76 10.69 -10.06 6.45
N PHE A 77 9.86 -9.04 6.30
CA PHE A 77 8.56 -9.12 5.64
C PHE A 77 8.38 -7.95 4.68
N HIS A 78 7.77 -8.19 3.53
CA HIS A 78 7.40 -7.18 2.55
C HIS A 78 5.92 -6.85 2.68
N ASP A 79 5.61 -5.66 3.15
CA ASP A 79 4.24 -5.22 3.47
C ASP A 79 3.41 -4.86 2.22
N GLY A 80 3.99 -4.94 1.02
CA GLY A 80 3.35 -4.58 -0.22
C GLY A 80 3.85 -5.36 -1.43
N ILE A 81 3.68 -4.76 -2.60
CA ILE A 81 4.27 -5.23 -3.86
C ILE A 81 5.13 -4.13 -4.47
N ASP A 82 6.19 -4.51 -5.18
CA ASP A 82 7.01 -3.56 -5.93
C ASP A 82 6.70 -3.71 -7.42
N ILE A 83 6.21 -2.62 -8.03
CA ILE A 83 5.83 -2.56 -9.45
C ILE A 83 6.84 -1.70 -10.19
N ALA A 84 7.69 -2.34 -11.00
CA ALA A 84 8.66 -1.64 -11.85
C ALA A 84 7.94 -0.87 -12.95
N ALA A 85 8.27 0.41 -13.06
CA ALA A 85 7.81 1.30 -14.11
C ALA A 85 8.87 2.39 -14.32
N PRO A 86 8.93 3.00 -15.51
CA PRO A 86 9.83 4.13 -15.77
C PRO A 86 9.60 5.27 -14.79
N GLU A 87 10.68 5.96 -14.41
CA GLU A 87 10.61 7.18 -13.60
C GLU A 87 9.72 8.23 -14.28
N GLY A 88 8.94 8.98 -13.50
CA GLY A 88 7.96 9.93 -14.00
C GLY A 88 6.61 9.32 -14.40
N THR A 89 6.48 7.99 -14.46
CA THR A 89 5.19 7.34 -14.77
C THR A 89 4.12 7.78 -13.76
N PRO A 90 2.91 8.20 -14.21
CA PRO A 90 1.84 8.60 -13.31
C PRO A 90 1.40 7.45 -12.39
N ILE A 91 1.24 7.75 -11.10
CA ILE A 91 0.67 6.86 -10.09
C ILE A 91 -0.75 7.35 -9.76
N MET A 92 -1.72 6.46 -9.86
CA MET A 92 -3.14 6.76 -9.68
C MET A 92 -3.66 6.25 -8.33
N ALA A 93 -4.61 7.00 -7.76
CA ALA A 93 -5.39 6.52 -6.61
C ALA A 93 -6.20 5.28 -7.01
N ILE A 94 -6.07 4.20 -6.26
CA ILE A 94 -6.80 2.94 -6.52
C ILE A 94 -8.31 3.08 -6.34
N GLU A 95 -8.74 4.02 -5.50
CA GLU A 95 -10.12 4.35 -5.18
C GLU A 95 -10.19 5.79 -4.64
N ALA A 96 -11.38 6.39 -4.61
CA ALA A 96 -11.60 7.68 -4.01
C ALA A 96 -11.22 7.68 -2.51
N GLY A 97 -10.67 8.79 -2.03
CA GLY A 97 -10.22 8.85 -0.64
C GLY A 97 -9.70 10.21 -0.22
N GLU A 98 -9.17 10.25 0.99
CA GLU A 98 -8.52 11.42 1.60
C GLU A 98 -7.03 11.16 1.75
N VAL A 99 -6.20 12.11 1.37
CA VAL A 99 -4.76 12.08 1.60
C VAL A 99 -4.50 12.31 3.09
N ILE A 100 -4.00 11.28 3.78
CA ILE A 100 -3.67 11.37 5.22
C ILE A 100 -2.18 11.58 5.46
N TYR A 101 -1.35 11.46 4.42
CA TYR A 101 0.08 11.75 4.44
C TYR A 101 0.58 12.05 3.02
N SER A 102 1.41 13.08 2.87
CA SER A 102 2.10 13.39 1.62
C SER A 102 3.39 14.15 1.92
N ASP A 103 4.47 13.40 2.17
CA ASP A 103 5.78 13.95 2.52
C ASP A 103 6.86 12.89 2.34
N GLN A 104 8.11 13.23 2.69
CA GLN A 104 9.23 12.31 2.68
C GLN A 104 9.32 11.53 4.00
N LEU A 105 9.47 10.20 3.92
CA LEU A 105 9.70 9.35 5.07
C LEU A 105 10.98 8.53 4.88
N ARG A 106 11.82 8.46 5.93
CA ARG A 106 13.08 7.71 5.90
C ARG A 106 12.84 6.25 5.49
N GLY A 107 13.53 5.79 4.46
CA GLY A 107 13.40 4.46 3.87
C GLY A 107 12.40 4.40 2.73
N TYR A 108 11.21 4.96 2.88
CA TYR A 108 10.16 5.00 1.84
C TYR A 108 10.35 6.11 0.80
N GLY A 109 11.24 7.11 1.07
CA GLY A 109 11.37 8.27 0.19
C GLY A 109 10.13 9.14 0.21
N ASN A 110 9.80 9.77 -0.92
CA ASN A 110 8.54 10.50 -1.05
C ASN A 110 7.38 9.50 -1.07
N MET A 111 6.38 9.77 -0.25
CA MET A 111 5.28 8.84 0.00
C MET A 111 3.95 9.56 0.09
N VAL A 112 2.92 8.95 -0.48
CA VAL A 112 1.52 9.34 -0.32
C VAL A 112 0.79 8.20 0.38
N ILE A 113 -0.08 8.54 1.33
CA ILE A 113 -1.00 7.58 1.97
C ILE A 113 -2.42 8.11 1.80
N LEU A 114 -3.29 7.26 1.27
CA LEU A 114 -4.71 7.54 1.11
C LEU A 114 -5.53 6.69 2.07
N ARG A 115 -6.53 7.29 2.68
CA ARG A 115 -7.57 6.61 3.44
C ARG A 115 -8.82 6.51 2.60
N HIS A 116 -9.32 5.30 2.41
CA HIS A 116 -10.53 4.97 1.66
C HIS A 116 -11.67 4.58 2.59
N ALA A 117 -12.85 4.39 2.04
CA ALA A 117 -13.98 3.81 2.77
C ALA A 117 -13.66 2.38 3.26
N GLY A 118 -14.43 1.88 4.23
CA GLY A 118 -14.30 0.51 4.73
C GLY A 118 -13.02 0.21 5.51
N GLY A 119 -12.30 1.24 6.00
CA GLY A 119 -11.08 1.07 6.80
C GLY A 119 -9.86 0.62 5.98
N ILE A 120 -9.92 0.82 4.66
CA ILE A 120 -8.81 0.56 3.74
C ILE A 120 -7.90 1.78 3.68
N VAL A 121 -6.60 1.51 3.63
CA VAL A 121 -5.55 2.51 3.42
C VAL A 121 -4.64 2.00 2.32
N SER A 122 -4.26 2.86 1.37
CA SER A 122 -3.24 2.58 0.37
C SER A 122 -2.00 3.44 0.59
N VAL A 123 -0.83 2.86 0.33
CA VAL A 123 0.49 3.50 0.45
C VAL A 123 1.18 3.47 -0.90
N TYR A 124 1.71 4.61 -1.30
CA TYR A 124 2.45 4.80 -2.56
C TYR A 124 3.81 5.41 -2.21
N ALA A 125 4.88 4.64 -2.35
CA ALA A 125 6.21 5.05 -1.92
C ALA A 125 7.25 4.98 -3.04
N HIS A 126 8.44 5.53 -2.75
CA HIS A 126 9.56 5.74 -3.65
C HIS A 126 9.26 6.71 -4.78
N ASN A 127 8.26 7.58 -4.58
CA ASN A 127 7.82 8.54 -5.59
C ASN A 127 8.96 9.50 -5.96
N GLU A 128 9.03 9.88 -7.24
CA GLU A 128 9.82 11.04 -7.69
C GLU A 128 9.26 12.31 -7.05
N SER A 129 7.94 12.46 -7.14
CA SER A 129 7.21 13.62 -6.61
C SER A 129 5.79 13.23 -6.20
N ASN A 130 5.32 13.83 -5.11
CA ASN A 130 3.93 13.77 -4.67
C ASN A 130 3.19 14.96 -5.31
N LEU A 131 2.02 14.70 -5.92
CA LEU A 131 1.20 15.70 -6.62
C LEU A 131 0.01 16.18 -5.81
N VAL A 132 -0.21 15.57 -4.66
CA VAL A 132 -1.30 15.86 -3.73
C VAL A 132 -0.74 16.22 -2.35
N ARG A 133 -1.56 16.83 -1.51
CA ARG A 133 -1.17 17.26 -0.16
C ARG A 133 -2.12 16.70 0.89
N GLU A 134 -1.63 16.57 2.12
CA GLU A 134 -2.41 16.11 3.27
C GLU A 134 -3.71 16.90 3.44
N GLY A 135 -4.80 16.21 3.72
CA GLY A 135 -6.16 16.73 3.83
C GLY A 135 -6.89 16.89 2.48
N GLN A 136 -6.26 16.65 1.35
CA GLN A 136 -6.89 16.69 0.03
C GLN A 136 -7.77 15.45 -0.18
N SER A 137 -8.97 15.65 -0.75
CA SER A 137 -9.78 14.55 -1.28
C SER A 137 -9.36 14.28 -2.72
N VAL A 138 -9.26 13.00 -3.06
CA VAL A 138 -8.91 12.54 -4.41
C VAL A 138 -9.98 11.61 -4.94
N ALA A 139 -10.20 11.65 -6.25
CA ALA A 139 -11.09 10.73 -6.94
C ALA A 139 -10.37 9.42 -7.28
N ARG A 140 -11.14 8.36 -7.52
CA ARG A 140 -10.63 7.10 -8.09
C ARG A 140 -9.97 7.38 -9.45
N GLY A 141 -8.73 6.91 -9.63
CA GLY A 141 -7.96 7.13 -10.86
C GLY A 141 -7.29 8.49 -10.97
N GLU A 142 -7.43 9.37 -9.97
CA GLU A 142 -6.71 10.65 -9.93
C GLU A 142 -5.21 10.41 -9.77
N VAL A 143 -4.37 11.16 -10.50
CA VAL A 143 -2.91 11.05 -10.41
C VAL A 143 -2.46 11.72 -9.11
N VAL A 144 -1.86 10.91 -8.21
CA VAL A 144 -1.46 11.34 -6.87
C VAL A 144 0.05 11.52 -6.71
N ALA A 145 0.84 10.86 -7.58
CA ALA A 145 2.29 10.91 -7.54
C ALA A 145 2.89 10.48 -8.90
N ARG A 146 4.22 10.49 -8.99
CA ARG A 146 4.99 9.94 -10.11
C ARG A 146 5.97 8.91 -9.60
N VAL A 147 6.15 7.81 -10.35
CA VAL A 147 7.16 6.78 -10.06
C VAL A 147 8.53 7.40 -9.99
N GLY A 148 9.30 7.02 -9.00
CA GLY A 148 10.68 7.47 -8.82
C GLY A 148 11.57 6.39 -8.23
N SER A 149 12.67 6.85 -7.67
CA SER A 149 13.68 6.01 -7.00
C SER A 149 14.15 6.63 -5.69
N THR A 150 13.27 7.37 -5.00
CA THR A 150 13.61 8.03 -3.73
C THR A 150 13.60 7.06 -2.56
N GLY A 151 14.34 7.37 -1.50
CA GLY A 151 14.45 6.49 -0.34
C GLY A 151 15.50 5.39 -0.51
N ARG A 152 15.22 4.20 0.07
CA ARG A 152 16.16 3.07 0.03
C ARG A 152 15.76 2.06 -1.03
N VAL A 153 16.17 2.29 -2.26
CA VAL A 153 15.82 1.47 -3.43
C VAL A 153 17.02 1.22 -4.33
N THR A 154 16.90 0.24 -5.24
CA THR A 154 17.93 -0.11 -6.22
C THR A 154 17.62 0.39 -7.63
N GLY A 155 16.43 0.91 -7.88
CA GLY A 155 16.00 1.44 -9.17
C GLY A 155 14.54 1.89 -9.16
N PRO A 156 14.06 2.51 -10.25
CA PRO A 156 12.70 3.06 -10.30
C PRO A 156 11.62 1.98 -10.19
N HIS A 157 10.72 2.16 -9.23
CA HIS A 157 9.53 1.34 -9.03
C HIS A 157 8.55 2.04 -8.10
N LEU A 158 7.30 1.62 -8.11
CA LEU A 158 6.32 1.93 -7.08
C LEU A 158 6.34 0.82 -6.04
N HIS A 159 6.62 1.14 -4.78
CA HIS A 159 6.24 0.29 -3.66
C HIS A 159 4.81 0.61 -3.26
N PHE A 160 3.94 -0.40 -3.35
CA PHE A 160 2.51 -0.25 -3.15
C PHE A 160 1.99 -1.18 -2.06
N GLU A 161 1.29 -0.60 -1.06
CA GLU A 161 0.67 -1.38 0.00
C GLU A 161 -0.85 -1.16 0.05
N ILE A 162 -1.58 -2.19 0.42
CA ILE A 162 -2.95 -2.10 0.92
C ILE A 162 -2.96 -2.52 2.37
N ARG A 163 -3.60 -1.72 3.21
CA ARG A 163 -3.75 -2.01 4.64
C ARG A 163 -5.22 -1.96 5.02
N ARG A 164 -5.65 -2.93 5.83
CA ARG A 164 -6.98 -2.93 6.43
C ARG A 164 -6.82 -2.90 7.94
N ASN A 165 -7.41 -1.91 8.60
CA ASN A 165 -7.26 -1.71 10.05
C ASN A 165 -5.78 -1.72 10.49
N ASN A 166 -4.93 -1.01 9.76
CA ASN A 166 -3.48 -0.90 9.94
C ASN A 166 -2.67 -2.21 9.76
N THR A 167 -3.30 -3.29 9.32
CA THR A 167 -2.60 -4.55 9.00
C THR A 167 -2.38 -4.64 7.50
N ALA A 168 -1.12 -4.85 7.07
CA ALA A 168 -0.78 -5.04 5.68
C ALA A 168 -1.50 -6.27 5.10
N GLN A 169 -2.02 -6.11 3.91
CA GLN A 169 -2.72 -7.14 3.15
C GLN A 169 -2.00 -7.36 1.83
N ASP A 170 -2.08 -8.56 1.28
CA ASP A 170 -1.60 -8.82 -0.06
C ASP A 170 -2.39 -8.00 -1.09
N PRO A 171 -1.77 -7.00 -1.77
CA PRO A 171 -2.49 -6.14 -2.70
C PRO A 171 -3.14 -6.90 -3.86
N LEU A 172 -2.57 -8.04 -4.27
CA LEU A 172 -3.09 -8.83 -5.38
C LEU A 172 -4.47 -9.43 -5.12
N ARG A 173 -4.90 -9.48 -3.86
CA ARG A 173 -6.26 -9.91 -3.50
C ARG A 173 -7.33 -8.84 -3.74
N TYR A 174 -6.92 -7.60 -3.92
CA TYR A 174 -7.78 -6.42 -4.07
C TYR A 174 -7.75 -5.84 -5.49
N LEU A 175 -6.67 -6.11 -6.23
CA LEU A 175 -6.48 -5.63 -7.58
C LEU A 175 -7.10 -6.59 -8.61
N PRO A 176 -7.57 -6.09 -9.77
CA PRO A 176 -8.06 -6.95 -10.85
C PRO A 176 -6.98 -7.97 -11.24
N GLN A 177 -7.37 -9.22 -11.42
CA GLN A 177 -6.46 -10.18 -12.02
C GLN A 177 -6.05 -9.67 -13.40
N LEU A 178 -4.74 -9.53 -13.62
CA LEU A 178 -4.22 -9.33 -14.97
C LEU A 178 -4.63 -10.59 -15.74
N CYS A 179 -5.62 -10.47 -16.62
CA CYS A 179 -5.92 -11.53 -17.58
C CYS A 179 -4.62 -11.81 -18.32
N CYS A 180 -4.00 -12.96 -18.06
CA CYS A 180 -2.85 -13.44 -18.78
C CYS A 180 -3.21 -13.45 -20.27
N VAL A 181 -2.69 -12.50 -21.03
CA VAL A 181 -2.48 -12.72 -22.45
C VAL A 181 -1.34 -13.74 -22.51
N THR A 182 -1.69 -15.02 -22.43
CA THR A 182 -0.77 -16.08 -22.79
C THR A 182 -0.46 -15.88 -24.27
N ALA A 183 0.79 -15.49 -24.54
CA ALA A 183 1.34 -15.51 -25.88
C ALA A 183 1.43 -16.99 -26.35
N SER A 184 0.31 -17.54 -26.79
CA SER A 184 0.22 -18.85 -27.41
C SER A 184 -1.04 -18.92 -28.26
N ASP A 185 -1.12 -18.09 -29.30
CA ASP A 185 -1.89 -18.42 -30.49
C ASP A 185 -1.13 -17.92 -31.71
N ASN A 186 0.07 -18.45 -31.87
CA ASN A 186 0.74 -18.45 -33.14
C ASN A 186 0.24 -19.68 -33.91
N VAL A 187 -1.02 -19.65 -34.35
CA VAL A 187 -1.51 -20.60 -35.33
C VAL A 187 -0.99 -20.13 -36.68
N SER A 188 0.06 -20.78 -37.15
CA SER A 188 0.47 -20.73 -38.55
C SER A 188 -0.71 -21.04 -39.46
N PRO A 189 -0.97 -20.25 -40.51
CA PRO A 189 -1.85 -20.68 -41.58
C PRO A 189 -1.10 -21.69 -42.41
N ASN A 190 -1.50 -22.94 -42.35
CA ASN A 190 -1.15 -23.91 -43.36
C ASN A 190 -2.04 -23.71 -44.61
N HIS A 191 -1.38 -23.72 -45.72
CA HIS A 191 -1.87 -23.73 -47.11
C HIS A 191 -3.22 -24.36 -47.38
#